data_fe784e1ceec1c8872775ba5fe232a394
#
_entry.id   fe784e1ceec1c8872775ba5fe232a394
#
_cell.length_a   1.000
_cell.length_b   1.000
_cell.length_c   1.000
_cell.angle_alpha   90.00
_cell.angle_beta   90.00
_cell.angle_gamma   90.00
#
_symmetry.space_group_name_H-M   'P 1'
#
loop_
_entity.id
_entity.type
_entity.pdbx_description
1 polymer ?
#
loop_
_entity_poly.entity_id
_entity_poly.type
_entity_poly.pdbx_seq_one_letter_code
_entity_poly.pdbx_strand_id
1 'polypeptide(L)'
;MELPKIFLLIVFVLLLFAGFASAQGPESKTKVIDRKDNGKEIAVAEGAVFEVRLQQAGGTGYLWQIVEPDETHLKVLESAETPLKEGRIVGGPLLKTWKIKAVKAGHTHLKILLYRPWEGTEKAAESFEVKIRIK
;
A
#
# COMPACT_ATOMS: atom_id res chain seq x y z
N MET A 1 -26.05 8.92 -59.88
CA MET A 1 -25.29 7.79 -59.31
C MET A 1 -25.64 7.69 -57.84
N GLU A 2 -26.38 6.71 -57.48
CA GLU A 2 -26.72 6.46 -56.08
C GLU A 2 -25.58 5.62 -55.46
N LEU A 3 -25.02 6.09 -54.35
CA LEU A 3 -24.10 5.31 -53.55
C LEU A 3 -24.84 4.06 -53.01
N PRO A 4 -24.27 2.87 -53.13
CA PRO A 4 -24.94 1.68 -52.66
C PRO A 4 -25.19 1.80 -51.16
N LYS A 5 -26.39 1.46 -50.73
CA LYS A 5 -26.81 1.50 -49.31
C LYS A 5 -25.90 0.71 -48.38
N ILE A 6 -25.15 -0.21 -48.92
CA ILE A 6 -24.13 -0.99 -48.23
C ILE A 6 -22.95 -0.11 -47.76
N PHE A 7 -22.58 0.93 -48.53
CA PHE A 7 -21.49 1.85 -48.18
C PHE A 7 -21.86 2.73 -46.98
N LEU A 8 -23.11 3.11 -46.87
CA LEU A 8 -23.62 3.87 -45.72
C LEU A 8 -23.65 3.03 -44.44
N LEU A 9 -23.90 1.74 -44.56
CA LEU A 9 -23.94 0.80 -43.43
C LEU A 9 -22.53 0.53 -42.86
N ILE A 10 -21.53 0.47 -43.74
CA ILE A 10 -20.10 0.24 -43.32
C ILE A 10 -19.57 1.48 -42.60
N VAL A 11 -19.92 2.68 -43.05
CA VAL A 11 -19.51 3.92 -42.41
C VAL A 11 -20.15 4.07 -41.03
N PHE A 12 -21.41 3.60 -40.88
CA PHE A 12 -22.15 3.65 -39.61
C PHE A 12 -21.59 2.63 -38.61
N VAL A 13 -21.15 1.46 -39.05
CA VAL A 13 -20.53 0.43 -38.20
C VAL A 13 -19.13 0.86 -37.77
N LEU A 14 -18.39 1.58 -38.61
CA LEU A 14 -17.05 2.11 -38.26
C LEU A 14 -17.11 3.25 -37.24
N LEU A 15 -18.23 4.01 -37.21
CA LEU A 15 -18.42 5.08 -36.21
C LEU A 15 -18.84 4.56 -34.83
N LEU A 16 -19.37 3.35 -34.73
CA LEU A 16 -19.75 2.72 -33.46
C LEU A 16 -18.54 2.09 -32.70
N PHE A 17 -17.42 1.87 -33.37
CA PHE A 17 -16.21 1.32 -32.73
C PHE A 17 -15.24 2.37 -32.18
N ALA A 18 -15.49 3.66 -32.40
CA ALA A 18 -14.64 4.75 -31.91
C ALA A 18 -14.97 5.20 -30.48
N GLY A 19 -15.81 4.47 -29.75
CA GLY A 19 -16.31 4.86 -28.44
C GLY A 19 -15.76 4.12 -27.21
N PHE A 20 -14.84 3.20 -27.38
CA PHE A 20 -14.13 2.57 -26.25
C PHE A 20 -12.70 3.13 -26.11
N ALA A 21 -12.61 4.42 -25.93
CA ALA A 21 -11.47 4.95 -25.21
C ALA A 21 -11.66 4.51 -23.76
N SER A 22 -11.01 3.43 -23.36
CA SER A 22 -10.86 3.10 -21.95
C SER A 22 -10.23 4.32 -21.30
N ALA A 23 -11.06 5.12 -20.62
CA ALA A 23 -10.55 6.10 -19.69
C ALA A 23 -9.89 5.30 -18.57
N GLN A 24 -8.63 4.95 -18.77
CA GLN A 24 -7.77 4.59 -17.65
C GLN A 24 -7.66 5.88 -16.84
N GLY A 25 -8.41 5.92 -15.75
CA GLY A 25 -8.22 6.95 -14.75
C GLY A 25 -6.73 7.03 -14.37
N PRO A 26 -6.22 8.17 -13.89
CA PRO A 26 -4.84 8.28 -13.50
C PRO A 26 -4.52 7.11 -12.58
N GLU A 27 -3.48 6.34 -12.91
CA GLU A 27 -2.97 5.31 -12.02
C GLU A 27 -2.68 5.99 -10.70
N SER A 28 -3.53 5.73 -9.73
CA SER A 28 -3.34 6.20 -8.37
C SER A 28 -2.06 5.54 -7.87
N LYS A 29 -0.96 6.29 -7.88
CA LYS A 29 0.30 5.81 -7.30
C LYS A 29 0.03 5.42 -5.85
N THR A 30 0.28 4.17 -5.53
CA THR A 30 0.22 3.68 -4.16
C THR A 30 1.14 4.53 -3.29
N LYS A 31 0.59 5.14 -2.26
CA LYS A 31 1.38 5.92 -1.31
C LYS A 31 2.28 4.99 -0.52
N VAL A 32 3.56 5.30 -0.48
CA VAL A 32 4.55 4.56 0.29
C VAL A 32 4.96 5.39 1.50
N ILE A 33 4.87 4.79 2.66
CA ILE A 33 5.25 5.37 3.95
C ILE A 33 6.48 4.64 4.44
N ASP A 34 7.48 5.39 4.84
CA ASP A 34 8.73 4.85 5.35
C ASP A 34 9.15 5.51 6.67
N ARG A 35 10.34 5.17 7.16
CA ARG A 35 10.87 5.68 8.43
C ARG A 35 10.89 7.22 8.54
N LYS A 36 11.01 7.93 7.42
CA LYS A 36 11.01 9.40 7.39
C LYS A 36 9.67 10.00 7.79
N ASP A 37 8.61 9.22 7.65
CA ASP A 37 7.25 9.65 7.96
C ASP A 37 6.89 9.45 9.44
N ASN A 38 7.78 8.90 10.24
CA ASN A 38 7.55 8.71 11.67
C ASN A 38 7.14 10.01 12.36
N GLY A 39 6.04 9.97 13.09
CA GLY A 39 5.48 11.12 13.79
C GLY A 39 4.65 12.06 12.92
N LYS A 40 4.53 11.81 11.63
CA LYS A 40 3.76 12.65 10.70
C LYS A 40 2.30 12.23 10.60
N GLU A 41 1.50 13.14 10.07
CA GLU A 41 0.13 12.87 9.63
C GLU A 41 0.10 12.58 8.14
N ILE A 42 -0.54 11.48 7.76
CA ILE A 42 -0.67 11.02 6.40
C ILE A 42 -2.15 11.07 6.00
N ALA A 43 -2.44 11.68 4.87
CA ALA A 43 -3.79 11.71 4.30
C ALA A 43 -3.93 10.63 3.23
N VAL A 44 -4.98 9.83 3.33
CA VAL A 44 -5.33 8.81 2.35
C VAL A 44 -6.82 8.88 2.03
N ALA A 45 -7.22 8.45 0.84
CA ALA A 45 -8.61 8.35 0.48
C ALA A 45 -9.26 7.09 1.07
N GLU A 46 -10.54 7.17 1.43
CA GLU A 46 -11.30 5.98 1.80
C GLU A 46 -11.29 4.96 0.66
N GLY A 47 -11.01 3.71 0.99
CA GLY A 47 -10.85 2.63 0.02
C GLY A 47 -9.45 2.52 -0.61
N ALA A 48 -8.57 3.49 -0.41
CA ALA A 48 -7.22 3.44 -0.94
C ALA A 48 -6.34 2.45 -0.17
N VAL A 49 -5.39 1.88 -0.89
CA VAL A 49 -4.34 1.02 -0.34
C VAL A 49 -3.04 1.81 -0.28
N PHE A 50 -2.39 1.80 0.85
CA PHE A 50 -1.06 2.36 1.03
C PHE A 50 -0.09 1.30 1.52
N GLU A 51 1.19 1.56 1.36
CA GLU A 51 2.26 0.62 1.71
C GLU A 51 3.18 1.23 2.76
N VAL A 52 3.53 0.44 3.77
CA VAL A 52 4.52 0.82 4.79
C VAL A 52 5.76 -0.04 4.62
N ARG A 53 6.92 0.57 4.54
CA ARG A 53 8.21 -0.08 4.38
C ARG A 53 9.17 0.30 5.49
N LEU A 54 9.61 -0.67 6.26
CA LEU A 54 10.56 -0.48 7.35
C LEU A 54 11.70 -1.48 7.25
N GLN A 55 12.93 -1.00 7.38
CA GLN A 55 14.11 -1.87 7.38
C GLN A 55 14.27 -2.55 8.73
N GLN A 56 14.66 -3.80 8.70
CA GLN A 56 14.83 -4.65 9.86
C GLN A 56 16.16 -5.39 9.77
N ALA A 57 16.93 -5.39 10.85
CA ALA A 57 18.15 -6.19 10.91
C ALA A 57 17.79 -7.68 11.01
N GLY A 58 18.42 -8.49 10.18
CA GLY A 58 18.26 -9.95 10.25
C GLY A 58 19.10 -10.56 11.38
N GLY A 59 18.69 -11.75 11.86
CA GLY A 59 19.44 -12.52 12.83
C GLY A 59 19.47 -12.02 14.27
N THR A 60 18.74 -10.93 14.57
CA THR A 60 18.71 -10.32 15.92
C THR A 60 17.51 -10.76 16.76
N GLY A 61 16.49 -11.32 16.11
CA GLY A 61 15.19 -11.61 16.74
C GLY A 61 14.26 -10.40 16.85
N TYR A 62 14.72 -9.19 16.56
CA TYR A 62 13.87 -8.01 16.48
C TYR A 62 13.04 -8.02 15.22
N LEU A 63 11.73 -7.87 15.40
CA LEU A 63 10.75 -7.84 14.31
C LEU A 63 9.89 -6.59 14.42
N TRP A 64 9.61 -5.96 13.29
CA TRP A 64 8.60 -4.92 13.19
C TRP A 64 7.22 -5.55 13.21
N GLN A 65 6.38 -5.17 14.16
CA GLN A 65 5.01 -5.65 14.27
C GLN A 65 4.05 -4.51 14.58
N ILE A 66 2.91 -4.54 13.90
CA ILE A 66 1.81 -3.62 14.18
C ILE A 66 1.24 -3.97 15.56
N VAL A 67 1.13 -2.97 16.42
CA VAL A 67 0.55 -3.10 17.74
C VAL A 67 -0.70 -2.24 17.85
N GLU A 68 -1.67 -2.69 18.65
CA GLU A 68 -2.94 -1.98 18.84
C GLU A 68 -3.61 -1.61 17.49
N PRO A 69 -3.81 -2.59 16.57
CA PRO A 69 -4.37 -2.28 15.27
C PRO A 69 -5.80 -1.78 15.37
N ASP A 70 -6.10 -0.69 14.67
CA ASP A 70 -7.46 -0.17 14.53
C ASP A 70 -8.13 -0.82 13.31
N GLU A 71 -8.72 -1.98 13.50
CA GLU A 71 -9.39 -2.75 12.46
C GLU A 71 -10.69 -2.10 11.94
N THR A 72 -11.22 -1.12 12.66
CA THR A 72 -12.38 -0.34 12.22
C THR A 72 -12.04 0.53 11.01
N HIS A 73 -10.84 1.10 10.98
CA HIS A 73 -10.41 2.05 9.95
C HIS A 73 -9.38 1.48 8.98
N LEU A 74 -8.59 0.51 9.41
CA LEU A 74 -7.47 -0.04 8.65
C LEU A 74 -7.56 -1.56 8.54
N LYS A 75 -7.28 -2.08 7.36
CA LYS A 75 -7.18 -3.52 7.12
C LYS A 75 -5.84 -3.87 6.50
N VAL A 76 -5.06 -4.71 7.15
CA VAL A 76 -3.83 -5.25 6.59
C VAL A 76 -4.18 -6.30 5.55
N LEU A 77 -3.83 -6.04 4.30
CA LEU A 77 -4.09 -6.94 3.17
C LEU A 77 -2.96 -7.96 2.99
N GLU A 78 -1.72 -7.52 3.18
CA GLU A 78 -0.53 -8.32 2.92
C GLU A 78 0.63 -7.82 3.78
N SER A 79 1.47 -8.74 4.22
CA SER A 79 2.76 -8.42 4.80
C SER A 79 3.85 -9.32 4.21
N ALA A 80 5.02 -8.77 3.98
CA ALA A 80 6.14 -9.48 3.39
C ALA A 80 7.47 -9.05 4.00
N GLU A 81 8.45 -9.94 3.96
CA GLU A 81 9.84 -9.66 4.30
C GLU A 81 10.69 -9.97 3.07
N THR A 82 11.44 -8.98 2.62
CA THR A 82 12.29 -9.12 1.43
C THR A 82 13.74 -8.79 1.78
N PRO A 83 14.70 -9.65 1.42
CA PRO A 83 16.11 -9.34 1.59
C PRO A 83 16.49 -8.07 0.82
N LEU A 84 17.24 -7.17 1.44
CA LEU A 84 17.71 -5.92 0.81
C LEU A 84 18.92 -6.12 -0.09
N LYS A 85 19.65 -7.21 0.07
CA LYS A 85 20.79 -7.55 -0.76
C LYS A 85 20.51 -8.82 -1.55
N GLU A 86 20.88 -8.81 -2.83
CA GLU A 86 20.92 -10.03 -3.64
C GLU A 86 21.95 -11.01 -3.06
N GLY A 87 21.56 -12.28 -3.03
CA GLY A 87 22.38 -13.32 -2.43
C GLY A 87 21.90 -13.70 -1.03
N ARG A 88 22.10 -14.96 -0.69
CA ARG A 88 21.71 -15.51 0.61
C ARG A 88 22.75 -15.15 1.67
N ILE A 89 22.69 -13.94 2.18
CA ILE A 89 23.43 -13.58 3.40
C ILE A 89 22.52 -13.95 4.57
N VAL A 90 22.88 -15.00 5.29
CA VAL A 90 22.21 -15.36 6.54
C VAL A 90 22.35 -14.20 7.52
N GLY A 91 21.23 -13.69 8.05
CA GLY A 91 21.23 -12.57 8.98
C GLY A 91 21.41 -11.19 8.37
N GLY A 92 21.32 -11.05 7.03
CA GLY A 92 21.35 -9.76 6.36
C GLY A 92 20.10 -8.91 6.60
N PRO A 93 20.16 -7.61 6.29
CA PRO A 93 19.01 -6.70 6.49
C PRO A 93 17.83 -7.08 5.59
N LEU A 94 16.63 -6.93 6.14
CA LEU A 94 15.35 -7.21 5.49
C LEU A 94 14.53 -5.94 5.36
N LEU A 95 13.69 -5.88 4.33
CA LEU A 95 12.65 -4.88 4.20
C LEU A 95 11.32 -5.52 4.62
N LYS A 96 10.73 -5.02 5.70
CA LYS A 96 9.39 -5.39 6.12
C LYS A 96 8.39 -4.47 5.45
N THR A 97 7.40 -5.05 4.81
CA THR A 97 6.39 -4.32 4.04
C THR A 97 5.00 -4.75 4.45
N TRP A 98 4.09 -3.78 4.57
CA TRP A 98 2.66 -4.03 4.74
C TRP A 98 1.88 -3.27 3.68
N LYS A 99 0.89 -3.93 3.10
CA LYS A 99 -0.15 -3.27 2.29
C LYS A 99 -1.39 -3.13 3.15
N ILE A 100 -1.84 -1.91 3.34
CA ILE A 100 -2.93 -1.57 4.25
C ILE A 100 -3.99 -0.80 3.50
N LYS A 101 -5.24 -1.23 3.65
CA LYS A 101 -6.41 -0.55 3.09
C LYS A 101 -7.04 0.35 4.13
N ALA A 102 -7.32 1.59 3.75
CA ALA A 102 -8.14 2.51 4.53
C ALA A 102 -9.61 2.21 4.27
N VAL A 103 -10.27 1.49 5.18
CA VAL A 103 -11.62 0.94 4.95
C VAL A 103 -12.76 1.86 5.36
N LYS A 104 -12.48 2.83 6.23
CA LYS A 104 -13.49 3.77 6.74
C LYS A 104 -12.89 5.15 6.92
N ALA A 105 -13.62 6.19 6.48
CA ALA A 105 -13.25 7.58 6.70
C ALA A 105 -13.17 7.93 8.19
N GLY A 106 -12.25 8.79 8.55
CA GLY A 106 -12.03 9.24 9.91
C GLY A 106 -10.55 9.45 10.22
N HIS A 107 -10.25 9.56 11.50
CA HIS A 107 -8.89 9.73 12.02
C HIS A 107 -8.48 8.46 12.78
N THR A 108 -7.31 7.97 12.49
CA THR A 108 -6.70 6.85 13.19
C THR A 108 -5.19 7.03 13.26
N HIS A 109 -4.52 6.10 13.89
CA HIS A 109 -3.08 6.04 13.91
C HIS A 109 -2.62 4.60 13.70
N LEU A 110 -1.42 4.47 13.17
CA LEU A 110 -0.75 3.19 12.96
C LEU A 110 0.52 3.19 13.81
N LYS A 111 0.62 2.23 14.71
CA LYS A 111 1.77 2.06 15.58
C LYS A 111 2.44 0.72 15.30
N ILE A 112 3.73 0.78 15.03
CA ILE A 112 4.55 -0.38 14.74
C ILE A 112 5.77 -0.34 15.64
N LEU A 113 6.03 -1.43 16.37
CA LEU A 113 7.16 -1.55 17.27
C LEU A 113 8.17 -2.57 16.76
N LEU A 114 9.44 -2.26 16.95
CA LEU A 114 10.54 -3.19 16.72
C LEU A 114 10.91 -3.83 18.07
N TYR A 115 10.52 -5.07 18.25
CA TYR A 115 10.74 -5.78 19.50
C TYR A 115 10.96 -7.28 19.28
N ARG A 116 11.51 -7.93 20.27
CA ARG A 116 11.60 -9.40 20.31
C ARG A 116 10.33 -9.96 20.94
N PRO A 117 9.58 -10.83 20.26
CA PRO A 117 8.29 -11.33 20.78
C PRO A 117 8.35 -11.94 22.18
N TRP A 118 9.45 -12.61 22.52
CA TRP A 118 9.63 -13.23 23.83
C TRP A 118 9.96 -12.25 24.96
N GLU A 119 10.37 -11.01 24.63
CA GLU A 119 10.66 -9.97 25.61
C GLU A 119 9.49 -9.03 25.87
N GLY A 120 8.51 -9.01 24.95
CA GLY A 120 7.35 -8.16 25.02
C GLY A 120 7.56 -6.75 24.47
N THR A 121 6.45 -6.03 24.29
CA THR A 121 6.43 -4.68 23.68
C THR A 121 7.08 -3.61 24.55
N GLU A 122 7.16 -3.84 25.88
CA GLU A 122 7.81 -2.91 26.83
C GLU A 122 9.31 -2.73 26.57
N LYS A 123 9.94 -3.72 25.95
CA LYS A 123 11.36 -3.71 25.58
C LYS A 123 11.60 -3.43 24.11
N ALA A 124 10.68 -2.72 23.44
CA ALA A 124 10.86 -2.33 22.06
C ALA A 124 12.11 -1.47 21.87
N ALA A 125 12.91 -1.82 20.85
CA ALA A 125 14.12 -1.07 20.51
C ALA A 125 13.78 0.22 19.75
N GLU A 126 12.72 0.20 18.93
CA GLU A 126 12.27 1.33 18.13
C GLU A 126 10.74 1.35 18.04
N SER A 127 10.21 2.54 17.81
CA SER A 127 8.79 2.78 17.59
C SER A 127 8.59 3.60 16.33
N PHE A 128 7.62 3.20 15.53
CA PHE A 128 7.15 3.94 14.36
C PHE A 128 5.67 4.21 14.55
N GLU A 129 5.27 5.47 14.42
CA GLU A 129 3.88 5.87 14.57
C GLU A 129 3.53 6.98 13.59
N VAL A 130 2.44 6.83 12.89
CA VAL A 130 1.86 7.85 12.00
C VAL A 130 0.39 8.03 12.32
N LYS A 131 -0.05 9.29 12.24
CA LYS A 131 -1.47 9.62 12.25
C LYS A 131 -2.01 9.50 10.84
N ILE A 132 -3.17 8.91 10.68
CA ILE A 132 -3.79 8.69 9.37
C ILE A 132 -5.14 9.38 9.34
N ARG A 133 -5.29 10.27 8.39
CA ARG A 133 -6.55 10.93 8.08
C ARG A 133 -7.12 10.33 6.81
N ILE A 134 -8.27 9.69 6.95
CA ILE A 134 -8.98 9.03 5.86
C ILE A 134 -10.15 9.91 5.45
N LYS A 135 -10.14 10.31 4.21
CA LYS A 135 -11.18 11.21 3.66
C LYS A 135 -12.19 10.45 2.82
#